data_a6ae2f1cdaf080d0842d539b7a328a5b
#
_entry.id   a6ae2f1cdaf080d0842d539b7a328a5b
#
_cell.length_a   1.000
_cell.length_b   1.000
_cell.length_c   1.000
_cell.angle_alpha   90.00
_cell.angle_beta   90.00
_cell.angle_gamma   90.00
#
_symmetry.space_group_name_H-M   'P 1'
#
loop_
_entity.id
_entity.type
_entity.pdbx_description
1 polymer ?
#
loop_
_entity_poly.entity_id
_entity_poly.type
_entity_poly.pdbx_seq_one_letter_code
_entity_poly.pdbx_strand_id
1 'polypeptide(L)'
;MYYAFFCWNNKKVMSNTDISFRLDKNSAYFWFFLALLHEQVIEMVILHIYVKTAAPLLAYVITALHIYSIFYIMGDYNWVRNTPIRVKDDNINIKIGARREISFNIDDIELIQRAKLKNNSSGGIIHEKRVFHATAFPRVLTRLFGISDELKHEIIFNKPIYYKGYFGIKKQADKAFIYIEDSHDFVNVLKNKLEHYKEENK
;
A
#
# COMPACT_ATOMS: atom_id res chain seq x y z
N MET A 1 -3.67 17.79 -1.70
CA MET A 1 -5.03 18.38 -1.78
C MET A 1 -5.79 17.99 -3.04
N TYR A 2 -5.26 18.14 -4.26
CA TYR A 2 -5.97 17.79 -5.51
C TYR A 2 -6.57 16.38 -5.50
N TYR A 3 -5.83 15.35 -5.06
CA TYR A 3 -6.32 13.96 -4.99
C TYR A 3 -7.42 13.73 -3.94
N ALA A 4 -7.49 14.53 -2.89
CA ALA A 4 -8.54 14.40 -1.87
C ALA A 4 -9.93 14.77 -2.41
N PHE A 5 -9.98 15.77 -3.31
CA PHE A 5 -11.24 16.34 -3.79
C PHE A 5 -11.62 15.93 -5.22
N PHE A 6 -10.64 15.85 -6.13
CA PHE A 6 -10.90 15.73 -7.56
C PHE A 6 -10.75 14.32 -8.13
N CYS A 7 -10.10 13.39 -7.42
CA CYS A 7 -9.85 12.04 -7.92
C CYS A 7 -10.78 10.97 -7.33
N TRP A 8 -11.90 11.37 -6.74
CA TRP A 8 -12.87 10.42 -6.15
C TRP A 8 -13.43 9.42 -7.16
N ASN A 9 -13.54 9.80 -8.42
CA ASN A 9 -14.21 8.99 -9.46
C ASN A 9 -13.45 8.90 -10.80
N ASN A 10 -12.16 9.17 -10.86
CA ASN A 10 -11.40 9.07 -12.11
C ASN A 10 -11.10 7.60 -12.47
N LYS A 11 -12.00 6.98 -13.20
CA LYS A 11 -11.68 5.80 -14.02
C LYS A 11 -10.71 6.25 -15.11
N LYS A 12 -9.40 6.10 -14.90
CA LYS A 12 -8.45 6.25 -16.02
C LYS A 12 -8.82 5.23 -17.08
N VAL A 13 -9.02 5.73 -18.32
CA VAL A 13 -9.17 4.89 -19.50
C VAL A 13 -7.93 4.00 -19.59
N MET A 14 -8.12 2.70 -19.41
CA MET A 14 -7.05 1.72 -19.53
C MET A 14 -6.88 1.39 -21.01
N SER A 15 -5.64 1.29 -21.48
CA SER A 15 -5.36 0.72 -22.79
C SER A 15 -5.71 -0.77 -22.76
N ASN A 16 -6.13 -1.34 -23.88
CA ASN A 16 -6.58 -2.76 -23.99
C ASN A 16 -5.52 -3.80 -23.60
N THR A 17 -4.28 -3.40 -23.35
CA THR A 17 -3.15 -4.29 -22.99
C THR A 17 -2.77 -4.20 -21.51
N ASP A 18 -3.30 -3.24 -20.75
CA ASP A 18 -2.92 -3.06 -19.34
C ASP A 18 -3.84 -3.86 -18.41
N ILE A 19 -3.31 -4.89 -17.77
CA ILE A 19 -4.01 -5.63 -16.73
C ILE A 19 -3.77 -4.91 -15.39
N SER A 20 -4.85 -4.65 -14.64
CA SER A 20 -4.74 -3.95 -13.36
C SER A 20 -5.45 -4.70 -12.23
N PHE A 21 -4.81 -4.73 -11.07
CA PHE A 21 -5.33 -5.34 -9.85
C PHE A 21 -5.40 -4.32 -8.73
N ARG A 22 -6.49 -4.32 -7.95
CA ARG A 22 -6.71 -3.35 -6.87
C ARG A 22 -6.21 -3.93 -5.54
N LEU A 23 -5.56 -3.05 -4.74
CA LEU A 23 -5.07 -3.37 -3.40
C LEU A 23 -6.10 -3.10 -2.29
N ASP A 24 -7.08 -2.24 -2.57
CA ASP A 24 -8.05 -1.75 -1.59
C ASP A 24 -9.36 -2.56 -1.54
N LYS A 25 -9.61 -3.40 -2.54
CA LYS A 25 -10.82 -4.21 -2.63
C LYS A 25 -10.85 -5.24 -1.48
N ASN A 26 -11.94 -5.26 -0.70
CA ASN A 26 -12.11 -6.08 0.52
C ASN A 26 -10.99 -5.98 1.58
N SER A 27 -10.12 -4.95 1.48
CA SER A 27 -9.17 -4.65 2.53
C SER A 27 -9.87 -4.01 3.73
N ALA A 28 -9.47 -4.39 4.94
CA ALA A 28 -9.88 -3.69 6.16
C ALA A 28 -9.39 -2.22 6.19
N TYR A 29 -8.61 -1.80 5.19
CA TYR A 29 -8.09 -0.42 5.07
C TYR A 29 -9.19 0.63 5.01
N PHE A 30 -10.36 0.34 4.41
CA PHE A 30 -11.51 1.26 4.43
C PHE A 30 -12.02 1.53 5.84
N TRP A 31 -12.21 0.48 6.63
CA TRP A 31 -12.69 0.61 8.01
C TRP A 31 -11.67 1.32 8.90
N PHE A 32 -10.40 1.03 8.69
CA PHE A 32 -9.32 1.72 9.36
C PHE A 32 -9.28 3.22 8.99
N PHE A 33 -9.41 3.56 7.70
CA PHE A 33 -9.53 4.93 7.23
C PHE A 33 -10.70 5.67 7.91
N LEU A 34 -11.88 5.03 7.99
CA LEU A 34 -13.05 5.60 8.62
C LEU A 34 -12.85 5.82 10.14
N ALA A 35 -12.22 4.85 10.81
CA ALA A 35 -11.88 4.96 12.23
C ALA A 35 -10.91 6.13 12.49
N LEU A 36 -9.87 6.29 11.66
CA LEU A 36 -8.94 7.42 11.78
C LEU A 36 -9.63 8.78 11.56
N LEU A 37 -10.52 8.87 10.57
CA LEU A 37 -11.28 10.11 10.36
C LEU A 37 -12.15 10.45 11.57
N HIS A 38 -12.85 9.46 12.09
CA HIS A 38 -13.72 9.64 13.26
C HIS A 38 -12.92 10.09 14.48
N GLU A 39 -11.78 9.43 14.74
CA GLU A 39 -10.89 9.79 15.84
C GLU A 39 -10.35 11.21 15.68
N GLN A 40 -9.86 11.60 14.50
CA GLN A 40 -9.35 12.95 14.24
C GLN A 40 -10.41 14.05 14.44
N VAL A 41 -11.66 13.79 14.10
CA VAL A 41 -12.76 14.74 14.32
C VAL A 41 -13.05 14.90 15.82
N ILE A 42 -13.13 13.80 16.56
CA ILE A 42 -13.37 13.83 18.03
C ILE A 42 -12.23 14.56 18.74
N GLU A 43 -10.99 14.19 18.43
CA GLU A 43 -9.79 14.80 19.02
C GLU A 43 -9.75 16.31 18.73
N MET A 44 -10.03 16.72 17.51
CA MET A 44 -10.08 18.12 17.10
C MET A 44 -11.07 18.91 17.97
N VAL A 45 -12.28 18.39 18.16
CA VAL A 45 -13.33 19.07 18.94
C VAL A 45 -12.93 19.17 20.41
N ILE A 46 -12.50 18.06 21.00
CA ILE A 46 -12.12 18.00 22.43
C ILE A 46 -10.93 18.93 22.72
N LEU A 47 -9.88 18.84 21.91
CA LEU A 47 -8.69 19.69 22.13
C LEU A 47 -8.98 21.17 21.87
N HIS A 48 -9.81 21.48 20.87
CA HIS A 48 -10.23 22.87 20.64
C HIS A 48 -10.94 23.46 21.86
N ILE A 49 -11.93 22.76 22.41
CA ILE A 49 -12.69 23.24 23.57
C ILE A 49 -11.78 23.38 24.79
N TYR A 50 -10.95 22.36 25.07
CA TYR A 50 -10.07 22.35 26.24
C TYR A 50 -9.00 23.44 26.18
N VAL A 51 -8.30 23.58 25.05
CA VAL A 51 -7.18 24.52 24.90
C VAL A 51 -7.65 25.96 24.72
N LYS A 52 -8.85 26.18 24.14
CA LYS A 52 -9.39 27.52 23.86
C LYS A 52 -9.51 28.38 25.12
N THR A 53 -9.82 27.77 26.28
CA THR A 53 -9.98 28.49 27.56
C THR A 53 -8.64 29.02 28.11
N ALA A 54 -7.55 28.28 27.88
CA ALA A 54 -6.23 28.64 28.41
C ALA A 54 -5.37 29.41 27.38
N ALA A 55 -5.46 29.04 26.09
CA ALA A 55 -4.61 29.57 25.04
C ALA A 55 -5.38 29.61 23.70
N PRO A 56 -6.23 30.64 23.45
CA PRO A 56 -7.10 30.68 22.27
C PRO A 56 -6.34 30.58 20.93
N LEU A 57 -5.22 31.26 20.79
CA LEU A 57 -4.43 31.20 19.54
C LEU A 57 -3.89 29.79 19.28
N LEU A 58 -3.43 29.09 20.32
CA LEU A 58 -2.94 27.72 20.20
C LEU A 58 -4.07 26.77 19.81
N ALA A 59 -5.28 26.96 20.33
CA ALA A 59 -6.46 26.17 19.94
C ALA A 59 -6.75 26.26 18.44
N TYR A 60 -6.66 27.45 17.84
CA TYR A 60 -6.86 27.62 16.40
C TYR A 60 -5.74 26.95 15.58
N VAL A 61 -4.50 27.03 16.03
CA VAL A 61 -3.37 26.36 15.35
C VAL A 61 -3.55 24.84 15.37
N ILE A 62 -3.89 24.27 16.53
CA ILE A 62 -4.15 22.82 16.67
C ILE A 62 -5.32 22.41 15.76
N THR A 63 -6.42 23.17 15.75
CA THR A 63 -7.55 22.88 14.88
C THR A 63 -7.18 22.90 13.40
N ALA A 64 -6.36 23.86 12.95
CA ALA A 64 -5.88 23.91 11.58
C ALA A 64 -5.01 22.69 11.21
N LEU A 65 -4.20 22.20 12.15
CA LEU A 65 -3.40 20.98 11.98
C LEU A 65 -4.28 19.73 11.87
N HIS A 66 -5.35 19.61 12.67
CA HIS A 66 -6.30 18.50 12.55
C HIS A 66 -7.05 18.53 11.20
N ILE A 67 -7.50 19.71 10.76
CA ILE A 67 -8.13 19.88 9.44
C ILE A 67 -7.16 19.43 8.33
N TYR A 68 -5.89 19.84 8.40
CA TYR A 68 -4.87 19.40 7.46
C TYR A 68 -4.68 17.87 7.49
N SER A 69 -4.66 17.25 8.69
CA SER A 69 -4.55 15.79 8.86
C SER A 69 -5.72 15.05 8.24
N ILE A 70 -6.95 15.55 8.40
CA ILE A 70 -8.15 14.99 7.78
C ILE A 70 -8.00 14.98 6.25
N PHE A 71 -7.59 16.10 5.65
CA PHE A 71 -7.37 16.17 4.20
C PHE A 71 -6.24 15.24 3.74
N TYR A 72 -5.19 15.10 4.54
CA TYR A 72 -4.09 14.18 4.25
C TYR A 72 -4.57 12.72 4.24
N ILE A 73 -5.32 12.30 5.26
CA ILE A 73 -5.88 10.94 5.38
C ILE A 73 -6.83 10.64 4.21
N MET A 74 -7.72 11.58 3.86
CA MET A 74 -8.60 11.46 2.70
C MET A 74 -7.82 11.35 1.39
N GLY A 75 -6.80 12.17 1.22
CA GLY A 75 -5.94 12.15 0.04
C GLY A 75 -5.17 10.85 -0.11
N ASP A 76 -4.60 10.32 0.98
CA ASP A 76 -3.88 9.05 0.97
C ASP A 76 -4.81 7.88 0.64
N TYR A 77 -5.99 7.82 1.25
CA TYR A 77 -7.00 6.80 0.95
C TYR A 77 -7.39 6.81 -0.53
N ASN A 78 -7.74 7.98 -1.06
CA ASN A 78 -8.09 8.12 -2.48
C ASN A 78 -6.94 7.77 -3.40
N TRP A 79 -5.72 8.12 -3.03
CA TRP A 79 -4.55 7.77 -3.83
C TRP A 79 -4.32 6.26 -3.88
N VAL A 80 -4.37 5.57 -2.74
CA VAL A 80 -4.25 4.10 -2.68
C VAL A 80 -5.33 3.45 -3.53
N ARG A 81 -6.58 3.91 -3.41
CA ARG A 81 -7.73 3.39 -4.18
C ARG A 81 -7.56 3.57 -5.69
N ASN A 82 -6.95 4.66 -6.14
CA ASN A 82 -6.82 5.00 -7.56
C ASN A 82 -5.46 4.61 -8.17
N THR A 83 -4.58 3.94 -7.42
CA THR A 83 -3.31 3.41 -7.93
C THR A 83 -3.29 1.88 -7.88
N PRO A 84 -3.89 1.21 -8.86
CA PRO A 84 -3.85 -0.25 -8.95
C PRO A 84 -2.43 -0.75 -9.25
N ILE A 85 -2.17 -2.01 -8.94
CA ILE A 85 -1.03 -2.75 -9.49
C ILE A 85 -1.24 -2.83 -11.00
N ARG A 86 -0.22 -2.49 -11.76
CA ARG A 86 -0.27 -2.53 -13.23
C ARG A 86 0.72 -3.57 -13.74
N VAL A 87 0.23 -4.40 -14.63
CA VAL A 87 1.04 -5.32 -15.43
C VAL A 87 0.93 -4.86 -16.87
N LYS A 88 2.01 -4.27 -17.39
CA LYS A 88 2.09 -3.79 -18.76
C LYS A 88 3.27 -4.45 -19.44
N ASP A 89 3.00 -5.16 -20.52
CA ASP A 89 3.99 -5.98 -21.22
C ASP A 89 4.71 -6.87 -20.18
N ASP A 90 6.01 -6.76 -20.03
CA ASP A 90 6.81 -7.50 -19.04
C ASP A 90 7.13 -6.71 -17.76
N ASN A 91 6.64 -5.48 -17.66
CA ASN A 91 6.88 -4.63 -16.51
C ASN A 91 5.71 -4.66 -15.52
N ILE A 92 6.03 -4.91 -14.27
CA ILE A 92 5.09 -4.89 -13.15
C ILE A 92 5.38 -3.65 -12.30
N ASN A 93 4.39 -2.78 -12.14
CA ASN A 93 4.48 -1.62 -11.29
C ASN A 93 3.47 -1.71 -10.14
N ILE A 94 3.97 -1.73 -8.92
CA ILE A 94 3.17 -1.76 -7.69
C ILE A 94 3.37 -0.43 -6.96
N LYS A 95 2.32 0.39 -6.95
CA LYS A 95 2.33 1.67 -6.28
C LYS A 95 1.26 1.72 -5.18
N ILE A 96 1.67 2.12 -3.98
CA ILE A 96 0.80 2.20 -2.81
C ILE A 96 0.68 3.67 -2.39
N GLY A 97 -0.28 4.36 -2.99
CA GLY A 97 -0.48 5.80 -2.77
C GLY A 97 0.81 6.60 -3.02
N ALA A 98 1.08 7.56 -2.12
CA ALA A 98 2.34 8.32 -2.09
C ALA A 98 3.46 7.61 -1.31
N ARG A 99 3.14 6.49 -0.67
CA ARG A 99 3.98 5.90 0.38
C ARG A 99 5.09 5.03 -0.14
N ARG A 100 4.82 4.20 -1.14
CA ARG A 100 5.79 3.20 -1.63
C ARG A 100 5.53 2.87 -3.09
N GLU A 101 6.60 2.59 -3.82
CA GLU A 101 6.52 2.19 -5.22
C GLU A 101 7.69 1.23 -5.55
N ILE A 102 7.36 0.11 -6.17
CA ILE A 102 8.34 -0.83 -6.73
C ILE A 102 7.96 -1.12 -8.18
N SER A 103 8.97 -1.19 -9.04
CA SER A 103 8.83 -1.61 -10.43
C SER A 103 9.89 -2.64 -10.74
N PHE A 104 9.51 -3.72 -11.40
CA PHE A 104 10.37 -4.82 -11.80
C PHE A 104 9.83 -5.51 -13.04
N ASN A 105 10.68 -6.25 -13.73
CA ASN A 105 10.31 -7.00 -14.93
C ASN A 105 10.01 -8.45 -14.59
N ILE A 106 9.37 -9.16 -15.52
CA ILE A 106 9.09 -10.60 -15.41
C ILE A 106 10.38 -11.42 -15.23
N ASP A 107 11.45 -11.05 -15.92
CA ASP A 107 12.76 -11.70 -15.84
C ASP A 107 13.47 -11.53 -14.49
N ASP A 108 13.08 -10.52 -13.69
CA ASP A 108 13.57 -10.33 -12.33
C ASP A 108 12.95 -11.34 -11.33
N ILE A 109 11.92 -12.09 -11.74
CA ILE A 109 11.20 -13.03 -10.86
C ILE A 109 11.86 -14.40 -10.90
N GLU A 110 12.34 -14.87 -9.75
CA GLU A 110 12.82 -16.23 -9.56
C GLU A 110 11.65 -17.19 -9.31
N LEU A 111 10.80 -16.86 -8.33
CA LEU A 111 9.74 -17.75 -7.86
C LEU A 111 8.53 -16.97 -7.36
N ILE A 112 7.34 -17.51 -7.63
CA ILE A 112 6.07 -17.03 -7.08
C ILE A 112 5.45 -18.17 -6.27
N GLN A 113 5.26 -17.95 -4.97
CA GLN A 113 4.70 -18.96 -4.08
C GLN A 113 3.71 -18.35 -3.06
N ARG A 114 3.05 -19.20 -2.27
CA ARG A 114 2.27 -18.73 -1.13
C ARG A 114 3.18 -18.09 -0.10
N ALA A 115 2.75 -16.94 0.44
CA ALA A 115 3.51 -16.26 1.48
C ALA A 115 3.65 -17.13 2.74
N LYS A 116 4.87 -17.35 3.17
CA LYS A 116 5.19 -18.04 4.44
C LYS A 116 5.60 -16.97 5.44
N LEU A 117 4.67 -16.58 6.31
CA LEU A 117 5.00 -15.71 7.43
C LEU A 117 5.74 -16.53 8.50
N LYS A 118 6.88 -16.03 8.93
CA LYS A 118 7.61 -16.60 10.08
C LYS A 118 7.08 -15.97 11.36
N ASN A 119 6.62 -16.81 12.26
CA ASN A 119 6.22 -16.37 13.59
C ASN A 119 7.36 -16.66 14.59
N ASN A 120 7.48 -15.80 15.59
CA ASN A 120 8.34 -16.07 16.74
C ASN A 120 7.68 -17.09 17.68
N SER A 121 8.41 -17.54 18.70
CA SER A 121 7.90 -18.47 19.71
C SER A 121 6.67 -17.96 20.48
N SER A 122 6.42 -16.66 20.47
CA SER A 122 5.27 -16.00 21.11
C SER A 122 4.10 -15.76 20.12
N GLY A 123 4.14 -16.30 18.89
CA GLY A 123 3.11 -16.13 17.87
C GLY A 123 3.16 -14.80 17.10
N GLY A 124 4.09 -13.91 17.43
CA GLY A 124 4.25 -12.63 16.72
C GLY A 124 4.93 -12.80 15.36
N ILE A 125 4.55 -11.98 14.39
CA ILE A 125 5.14 -12.00 13.04
C ILE A 125 6.58 -11.46 13.10
N ILE A 126 7.54 -12.26 12.63
CA ILE A 126 8.93 -11.83 12.45
C ILE A 126 9.01 -10.92 11.23
N HIS A 127 9.39 -9.66 11.45
CA HIS A 127 9.60 -8.70 10.36
C HIS A 127 10.94 -8.97 9.67
N GLU A 128 10.87 -9.60 8.51
CA GLU A 128 12.05 -9.82 7.69
C GLU A 128 12.60 -8.50 7.13
N LYS A 129 13.92 -8.40 7.03
CA LYS A 129 14.60 -7.27 6.38
C LYS A 129 14.55 -7.43 4.86
N ARG A 130 14.71 -6.32 4.13
CA ARG A 130 14.76 -6.30 2.65
C ARG A 130 13.51 -6.91 1.98
N VAL A 131 12.34 -6.66 2.54
CA VAL A 131 11.05 -7.12 2.00
C VAL A 131 10.19 -5.92 1.63
N PHE A 132 9.61 -5.96 0.43
CA PHE A 132 8.57 -5.04 0.02
C PHE A 132 7.20 -5.62 0.39
N HIS A 133 6.38 -4.87 1.10
CA HIS A 133 5.02 -5.28 1.44
C HIS A 133 4.00 -4.50 0.59
N ALA A 134 3.37 -5.17 -0.36
CA ALA A 134 2.31 -4.62 -1.19
C ALA A 134 0.95 -4.79 -0.49
N THR A 135 0.69 -3.96 0.49
CA THR A 135 -0.57 -3.90 1.24
C THR A 135 -1.05 -2.46 1.35
N ALA A 136 -2.37 -2.24 1.34
CA ALA A 136 -2.99 -0.94 1.53
C ALA A 136 -2.68 -0.36 2.92
N PHE A 137 -2.51 -1.19 3.94
CA PHE A 137 -2.18 -0.76 5.29
C PHE A 137 -0.81 -0.08 5.41
N PRO A 138 -0.72 1.02 6.19
CA PRO A 138 0.57 1.58 6.57
C PRO A 138 1.38 0.57 7.41
N ARG A 139 2.61 0.26 6.97
CA ARG A 139 3.47 -0.73 7.64
C ARG A 139 3.79 -0.40 9.11
N VAL A 140 3.80 0.88 9.46
CA VAL A 140 4.02 1.32 10.85
C VAL A 140 2.92 0.79 11.76
N LEU A 141 1.66 0.82 11.31
CA LEU A 141 0.51 0.34 12.06
C LEU A 141 0.50 -1.18 12.16
N THR A 142 0.83 -1.88 11.06
CA THR A 142 1.03 -3.33 11.10
C THR A 142 2.05 -3.73 12.16
N ARG A 143 3.14 -2.97 12.27
CA ARG A 143 4.20 -3.24 13.25
C ARG A 143 3.79 -2.94 14.69
N LEU A 144 3.03 -1.87 14.91
CA LEU A 144 2.64 -1.42 16.26
C LEU A 144 1.45 -2.20 16.81
N PHE A 145 0.46 -2.47 15.97
CA PHE A 145 -0.83 -3.02 16.39
C PHE A 145 -1.10 -4.44 15.90
N GLY A 146 -0.19 -5.03 15.10
CA GLY A 146 -0.39 -6.34 14.51
C GLY A 146 -1.50 -6.38 13.45
N ILE A 147 -2.07 -5.23 13.07
CA ILE A 147 -3.16 -5.14 12.10
C ILE A 147 -2.58 -5.15 10.70
N SER A 148 -2.90 -6.15 9.91
CA SER A 148 -2.52 -6.20 8.48
C SER A 148 -3.55 -6.96 7.67
N ASP A 149 -3.59 -6.67 6.38
CA ASP A 149 -4.23 -7.57 5.43
C ASP A 149 -3.45 -8.89 5.39
N GLU A 150 -4.16 -10.00 5.15
CA GLU A 150 -3.56 -11.31 5.00
C GLU A 150 -2.66 -11.33 3.74
N LEU A 151 -1.38 -11.60 3.93
CA LEU A 151 -0.43 -11.72 2.84
C LEU A 151 -0.58 -13.10 2.18
N LYS A 152 -1.11 -13.13 0.97
CA LYS A 152 -1.44 -14.39 0.28
C LYS A 152 -0.29 -14.96 -0.52
N HIS A 153 0.51 -14.11 -1.16
CA HIS A 153 1.58 -14.55 -2.04
C HIS A 153 2.89 -13.80 -1.78
N GLU A 154 4.00 -14.46 -2.08
CA GLU A 154 5.32 -13.84 -2.13
C GLU A 154 5.95 -14.04 -3.51
N ILE A 155 6.62 -13.00 -3.99
CA ILE A 155 7.46 -13.00 -5.18
C ILE A 155 8.89 -12.90 -4.68
N ILE A 156 9.72 -13.86 -5.07
CA ILE A 156 11.16 -13.87 -4.81
C ILE A 156 11.87 -13.38 -6.06
N PHE A 157 12.83 -12.47 -5.89
CA PHE A 157 13.57 -11.89 -7.00
C PHE A 157 14.94 -12.56 -7.19
N ASN A 158 15.38 -12.70 -8.44
CA ASN A 158 16.72 -13.21 -8.81
C ASN A 158 17.84 -12.30 -8.28
N LYS A 159 17.56 -10.99 -8.19
CA LYS A 159 18.48 -9.97 -7.72
C LYS A 159 17.72 -8.94 -6.86
N PRO A 160 18.41 -8.24 -5.96
CA PRO A 160 17.78 -7.19 -5.16
C PRO A 160 17.19 -6.08 -6.04
N ILE A 161 15.89 -5.79 -5.86
CA ILE A 161 15.20 -4.73 -6.59
C ILE A 161 15.13 -3.47 -5.73
N TYR A 162 15.44 -2.32 -6.34
CA TYR A 162 15.28 -1.04 -5.68
C TYR A 162 13.82 -0.59 -5.70
N TYR A 163 13.34 -0.13 -4.55
CA TYR A 163 12.03 0.46 -4.41
C TYR A 163 12.07 1.81 -3.69
N LYS A 164 11.09 2.67 -3.98
CA LYS A 164 10.87 3.91 -3.23
C LYS A 164 10.03 3.62 -2.00
N GLY A 165 10.55 3.96 -0.83
CA GLY A 165 9.83 3.92 0.43
C GLY A 165 9.20 5.27 0.76
N TYR A 166 8.81 5.44 2.04
CA TYR A 166 8.31 6.71 2.55
C TYR A 166 9.31 7.85 2.26
N PHE A 167 8.79 9.02 1.93
CA PHE A 167 9.57 10.22 1.59
C PHE A 167 10.55 10.04 0.42
N GLY A 168 10.29 9.06 -0.46
CA GLY A 168 11.15 8.78 -1.62
C GLY A 168 12.48 8.08 -1.31
N ILE A 169 12.69 7.64 -0.07
CA ILE A 169 13.93 6.94 0.34
C ILE A 169 14.03 5.63 -0.44
N LYS A 170 15.13 5.46 -1.18
CA LYS A 170 15.42 4.23 -1.92
C LYS A 170 15.83 3.12 -0.95
N LYS A 171 15.25 1.95 -1.11
CA LYS A 171 15.54 0.73 -0.36
C LYS A 171 15.65 -0.44 -1.32
N GLN A 172 16.25 -1.55 -0.86
CA GLN A 172 16.33 -2.80 -1.62
C GLN A 172 15.38 -3.84 -1.04
N ALA A 173 14.82 -4.66 -1.93
CA ALA A 173 14.02 -5.82 -1.57
C ALA A 173 14.50 -7.05 -2.34
N ASP A 174 14.64 -8.17 -1.64
CA ASP A 174 14.92 -9.48 -2.22
C ASP A 174 13.63 -10.22 -2.54
N LYS A 175 12.53 -9.81 -1.90
CA LYS A 175 11.20 -10.35 -2.14
C LYS A 175 10.09 -9.34 -1.88
N ALA A 176 8.92 -9.57 -2.47
CA ALA A 176 7.72 -8.80 -2.25
C ALA A 176 6.60 -9.70 -1.71
N PHE A 177 5.99 -9.31 -0.60
CA PHE A 177 4.74 -9.87 -0.12
C PHE A 177 3.57 -9.09 -0.70
N ILE A 178 2.60 -9.81 -1.25
CA ILE A 178 1.48 -9.20 -1.97
C ILE A 178 0.16 -9.61 -1.33
N TYR A 179 -0.63 -8.60 -1.00
CA TYR A 179 -2.04 -8.73 -0.70
C TYR A 179 -2.85 -8.25 -1.91
N ILE A 180 -3.60 -9.14 -2.50
CA ILE A 180 -4.58 -8.83 -3.55
C ILE A 180 -5.75 -9.78 -3.35
N GLU A 181 -6.98 -9.28 -3.44
CA GLU A 181 -8.16 -10.14 -3.32
C GLU A 181 -8.22 -11.15 -4.47
N ASP A 182 -8.05 -10.67 -5.70
CA ASP A 182 -7.99 -11.49 -6.90
C ASP A 182 -6.58 -12.10 -7.09
N SER A 183 -6.00 -12.60 -5.98
CA SER A 183 -4.60 -13.08 -5.94
C SER A 183 -4.34 -14.26 -6.85
N HIS A 184 -5.36 -15.11 -7.07
CA HIS A 184 -5.27 -16.25 -7.97
C HIS A 184 -5.09 -15.78 -9.42
N ASP A 185 -5.91 -14.83 -9.86
CA ASP A 185 -5.85 -14.29 -11.22
C ASP A 185 -4.54 -13.54 -11.46
N PHE A 186 -4.10 -12.75 -10.49
CA PHE A 186 -2.81 -12.07 -10.57
C PHE A 186 -1.65 -13.05 -10.70
N VAL A 187 -1.61 -14.09 -9.87
CA VAL A 187 -0.55 -15.11 -9.90
C VAL A 187 -0.59 -15.90 -11.19
N ASN A 188 -1.77 -16.25 -11.70
CA ASN A 188 -1.91 -16.93 -12.98
C ASN A 188 -1.39 -16.07 -14.14
N VAL A 189 -1.74 -14.79 -14.18
CA VAL A 189 -1.22 -13.86 -15.19
C VAL A 189 0.31 -13.79 -15.13
N LEU A 190 0.90 -13.68 -13.94
CA LEU A 190 2.35 -13.63 -13.80
C LEU A 190 3.02 -14.96 -14.19
N LYS A 191 2.45 -16.11 -13.80
CA LYS A 191 3.00 -17.43 -14.14
C LYS A 191 2.97 -17.67 -15.63
N ASN A 192 1.84 -17.41 -16.29
CA ASN A 192 1.70 -17.57 -17.74
C ASN A 192 2.75 -16.70 -18.49
N LYS A 193 2.93 -15.46 -18.04
CA LYS A 193 3.95 -14.58 -18.63
C LYS A 193 5.37 -15.09 -18.38
N LEU A 194 5.65 -15.60 -17.18
CA LEU A 194 6.96 -16.14 -16.84
C LEU A 194 7.28 -17.43 -17.62
N GLU A 195 6.30 -18.28 -17.87
CA GLU A 195 6.43 -19.48 -18.69
C GLU A 195 6.71 -19.10 -20.15
N HIS A 196 5.92 -18.18 -20.71
CA HIS A 196 6.12 -17.69 -22.09
C HIS A 196 7.50 -17.07 -22.27
N TYR A 197 7.93 -16.23 -21.31
CA TYR A 197 9.27 -15.63 -21.33
C TYR A 197 10.40 -16.69 -21.32
N LYS A 198 10.24 -17.77 -20.53
CA LYS A 198 11.19 -18.87 -20.47
C LYS A 198 11.22 -19.73 -21.75
N GLU A 199 10.11 -19.84 -22.46
CA GLU A 199 10.01 -20.54 -23.73
C GLU A 199 10.67 -19.77 -24.88
N GLU A 200 10.50 -18.43 -24.91
CA GLU A 200 11.10 -17.56 -25.92
C GLU A 200 12.64 -17.43 -25.80
N ASN A 201 13.19 -17.66 -24.60
CA ASN A 201 14.63 -17.53 -24.33
C ASN A 201 15.36 -18.89 -24.20
N LYS A 202 14.74 -20.00 -24.64
CA LYS A 202 15.36 -21.31 -24.79
C LYS A 202 15.83 -21.54 -26.23
#